data_c453a951567d666f50773c7f85a48893
#
_entry.id   c453a951567d666f50773c7f85a48893
#
_cell.length_a   1.000
_cell.length_b   1.000
_cell.length_c   1.000
_cell.angle_alpha   90.00
_cell.angle_beta   90.00
_cell.angle_gamma   90.00
#
_symmetry.space_group_name_H-M   'P 1'
#
loop_
_entity.id
_entity.type
_entity.pdbx_description
1 polymer ?
#
loop_
_entity_poly.entity_id
_entity_poly.type
_entity_poly.pdbx_seq_one_letter_code
_entity_poly.pdbx_strand_id
1 'polypeptide(L)'
;MVDIDKILRIAIEKDASDIHLIGGIKPCLRVRRDLVDIDGFDALTEEDMFEIYDYFVRGNIEKDEVFKEEKKLDSSYEFEGTRIRVNISVSDDLPVVVLRLIKSKLPKYEELGVPDIVRRMMSQPQGLILVTGKTNSGKTTTLNALINEVNENENKKILSLESPVEYKHKCKKSIIVQKEVGIGRDCPDYSSGVKNCLREDCDILIIGEIRDRETMDAAIETAEAGHLVIGTLHTKSCAETIDRMINFYDIRDQQTIKYLIASLLKLVVSQRLLK
;
A
#
# COMPACT_ATOMS: atom_id res chain seq x y z
N MET A 1 12.38 13.22 27.81
CA MET A 1 12.42 13.22 26.33
C MET A 1 12.81 11.83 25.89
N VAL A 2 11.92 11.13 25.23
CA VAL A 2 12.13 9.76 24.74
C VAL A 2 13.00 9.77 23.48
N ASP A 3 14.01 8.93 23.42
CA ASP A 3 14.88 8.78 22.24
C ASP A 3 14.22 7.87 21.19
N ILE A 4 13.40 8.48 20.32
CA ILE A 4 12.65 7.78 19.28
C ILE A 4 13.59 7.15 18.26
N ASP A 5 14.67 7.84 17.88
CA ASP A 5 15.67 7.33 16.94
C ASP A 5 16.31 6.05 17.45
N LYS A 6 16.62 6.00 18.74
CA LYS A 6 17.16 4.79 19.40
C LYS A 6 16.15 3.65 19.37
N ILE A 7 14.87 3.92 19.63
CA ILE A 7 13.80 2.91 19.53
C ILE A 7 13.73 2.34 18.12
N LEU A 8 13.75 3.21 17.08
CA LEU A 8 13.69 2.80 15.69
C LEU A 8 14.89 1.94 15.29
N ARG A 9 16.12 2.31 15.69
CA ARG A 9 17.34 1.50 15.43
C ARG A 9 17.25 0.13 16.08
N ILE A 10 16.87 0.04 17.35
CA ILE A 10 16.71 -1.24 18.05
C ILE A 10 15.68 -2.12 17.35
N ALA A 11 14.56 -1.55 16.90
CA ALA A 11 13.54 -2.28 16.18
C ALA A 11 14.04 -2.85 14.84
N ILE A 12 14.81 -2.06 14.09
CA ILE A 12 15.44 -2.49 12.82
C ILE A 12 16.46 -3.60 13.09
N GLU A 13 17.33 -3.44 14.05
CA GLU A 13 18.35 -4.45 14.43
C GLU A 13 17.74 -5.79 14.87
N LYS A 14 16.62 -5.74 15.61
CA LYS A 14 15.89 -6.93 16.06
C LYS A 14 14.96 -7.55 15.00
N ASP A 15 14.94 -7.02 13.77
CA ASP A 15 14.00 -7.42 12.70
C ASP A 15 12.54 -7.45 13.19
N ALA A 16 12.15 -6.43 13.97
CA ALA A 16 10.79 -6.29 14.48
C ALA A 16 9.81 -6.03 13.33
N SER A 17 8.60 -6.55 13.46
CA SER A 17 7.53 -6.23 12.50
C SER A 17 6.78 -4.95 12.87
N ASP A 18 6.58 -4.72 14.15
CA ASP A 18 5.84 -3.57 14.66
C ASP A 18 6.48 -3.04 15.95
N ILE A 19 6.30 -1.73 16.20
CA ILE A 19 6.66 -1.04 17.43
C ILE A 19 5.37 -0.49 18.02
N HIS A 20 5.15 -0.71 19.30
CA HIS A 20 4.01 -0.19 20.05
C HIS A 20 4.50 0.83 21.06
N LEU A 21 4.03 2.08 20.92
CA LEU A 21 4.30 3.20 21.81
C LEU A 21 2.96 3.64 22.43
N ILE A 22 2.78 3.32 23.71
CA ILE A 22 1.54 3.48 24.44
C ILE A 22 1.88 4.05 25.82
N GLY A 23 1.16 5.07 26.25
CA GLY A 23 1.34 5.66 27.60
C GLY A 23 1.17 4.63 28.72
N GLY A 24 1.98 4.74 29.76
CA GLY A 24 1.95 3.86 30.92
C GLY A 24 2.68 2.51 30.77
N ILE A 25 3.18 2.16 29.60
CA ILE A 25 3.99 0.96 29.38
C ILE A 25 5.33 1.30 28.71
N LYS A 26 6.30 0.39 28.81
CA LYS A 26 7.57 0.52 28.08
C LYS A 26 7.33 0.42 26.57
N PRO A 27 8.18 1.07 25.74
CA PRO A 27 8.19 0.81 24.31
C PRO A 27 8.31 -0.69 24.05
N CYS A 28 7.42 -1.24 23.20
CA CYS A 28 7.33 -2.68 22.97
C CYS A 28 7.48 -3.01 21.49
N LEU A 29 8.21 -4.06 21.17
CA LEU A 29 8.43 -4.57 19.82
C LEU A 29 7.64 -5.85 19.59
N ARG A 30 7.15 -6.04 18.37
CA ARG A 30 6.70 -7.34 17.91
C ARG A 30 7.81 -8.04 17.13
N VAL A 31 8.38 -9.06 17.72
CA VAL A 31 9.44 -9.87 17.13
C VAL A 31 8.95 -11.31 17.00
N ARG A 32 8.90 -11.86 15.78
CA ARG A 32 8.44 -13.25 15.51
C ARG A 32 7.09 -13.62 16.16
N ARG A 33 6.16 -12.67 16.24
CA ARG A 33 4.82 -12.72 16.85
C ARG A 33 4.76 -12.45 18.35
N ASP A 34 5.87 -12.46 19.07
CA ASP A 34 5.93 -12.16 20.50
C ASP A 34 6.04 -10.64 20.73
N LEU A 35 5.46 -10.15 21.80
CA LEU A 35 5.64 -8.79 22.28
C LEU A 35 6.81 -8.78 23.27
N VAL A 36 7.78 -7.92 23.04
CA VAL A 36 9.03 -7.82 23.80
C VAL A 36 9.29 -6.37 24.15
N ASP A 37 9.43 -6.06 25.42
CA ASP A 37 9.81 -4.71 25.86
C ASP A 37 11.22 -4.36 25.41
N ILE A 38 11.46 -3.06 25.19
CA ILE A 38 12.79 -2.56 24.90
C ILE A 38 13.50 -2.26 26.23
N ASP A 39 14.61 -2.93 26.45
CA ASP A 39 15.46 -2.69 27.62
C ASP A 39 16.05 -1.27 27.59
N GLY A 40 16.20 -0.67 28.78
CA GLY A 40 16.79 0.65 28.94
C GLY A 40 15.84 1.82 28.62
N PHE A 41 14.55 1.52 28.55
CA PHE A 41 13.47 2.53 28.54
C PHE A 41 12.55 2.30 29.74
N ASP A 42 12.04 3.37 30.30
CA ASP A 42 10.98 3.34 31.30
C ASP A 42 9.60 3.35 30.62
N ALA A 43 8.54 3.22 31.44
CA ALA A 43 7.17 3.37 30.95
C ALA A 43 6.98 4.81 30.41
N LEU A 44 6.38 4.91 29.21
CA LEU A 44 6.15 6.20 28.55
C LEU A 44 5.15 7.04 29.34
N THR A 45 5.51 8.27 29.60
CA THR A 45 4.64 9.25 30.26
C THR A 45 3.67 9.88 29.24
N GLU A 46 2.69 10.63 29.73
CA GLU A 46 1.79 11.43 28.88
C GLU A 46 2.61 12.44 28.04
N GLU A 47 3.60 13.10 28.61
CA GLU A 47 4.49 14.05 27.94
C GLU A 47 5.27 13.36 26.82
N ASP A 48 5.82 12.16 27.07
CA ASP A 48 6.51 11.37 26.04
C ASP A 48 5.58 11.04 24.88
N MET A 49 4.29 10.72 25.13
CA MET A 49 3.35 10.41 24.07
C MET A 49 3.04 11.61 23.16
N PHE A 50 2.96 12.81 23.71
CA PHE A 50 2.82 14.03 22.89
C PHE A 50 4.10 14.36 22.12
N GLU A 51 5.29 14.15 22.70
CA GLU A 51 6.57 14.29 21.98
C GLU A 51 6.67 13.29 20.81
N ILE A 52 6.26 12.03 21.01
CA ILE A 52 6.20 11.01 19.97
C ILE A 52 5.23 11.42 18.86
N TYR A 53 4.06 11.93 19.22
CA TYR A 53 3.10 12.45 18.26
C TYR A 53 3.73 13.56 17.41
N ASP A 54 4.30 14.57 18.06
CA ASP A 54 4.95 15.70 17.40
C ASP A 54 6.09 15.23 16.48
N TYR A 55 6.85 14.23 16.86
CA TYR A 55 7.93 13.69 16.04
C TYR A 55 7.45 13.20 14.66
N PHE A 56 6.30 12.53 14.60
CA PHE A 56 5.76 11.97 13.35
C PHE A 56 4.86 12.93 12.56
N VAL A 57 4.33 13.98 13.20
CA VAL A 57 3.40 14.94 12.59
C VAL A 57 4.07 16.28 12.31
N ARG A 58 5.18 16.59 12.97
CA ARG A 58 5.87 17.88 12.98
C ARG A 58 6.07 18.47 11.59
N GLY A 59 5.61 19.71 11.41
CA GLY A 59 5.76 20.46 10.17
C GLY A 59 4.74 20.15 9.07
N ASN A 60 3.80 19.22 9.32
CA ASN A 60 2.71 18.95 8.40
C ASN A 60 1.37 19.34 9.02
N ILE A 61 0.93 20.56 8.69
CA ILE A 61 -0.33 21.15 9.21
C ILE A 61 -1.53 20.28 8.85
N GLU A 62 -1.59 19.74 7.63
CA GLU A 62 -2.71 18.92 7.17
C GLU A 62 -2.83 17.62 7.97
N LYS A 63 -1.71 16.98 8.32
CA LYS A 63 -1.73 15.78 9.18
C LYS A 63 -2.24 16.09 10.59
N ASP A 64 -1.82 17.23 11.14
CA ASP A 64 -2.24 17.67 12.46
C ASP A 64 -3.74 17.99 12.48
N GLU A 65 -4.26 18.68 11.47
CA GLU A 65 -5.68 18.97 11.31
C GLU A 65 -6.52 17.68 11.18
N VAL A 66 -6.10 16.75 10.32
CA VAL A 66 -6.77 15.44 10.15
C VAL A 66 -6.81 14.68 11.47
N PHE A 67 -5.69 14.64 12.21
CA PHE A 67 -5.68 13.95 13.50
C PHE A 67 -6.57 14.62 14.55
N LYS A 68 -6.60 15.94 14.59
CA LYS A 68 -7.48 16.68 15.51
C LYS A 68 -8.96 16.42 15.23
N GLU A 69 -9.33 16.30 13.95
CA GLU A 69 -10.71 16.07 13.52
C GLU A 69 -11.12 14.59 13.64
N GLU A 70 -10.33 13.68 13.05
CA GLU A 70 -10.68 12.26 12.95
C GLU A 70 -10.19 11.40 14.12
N LYS A 71 -9.33 11.94 15.00
CA LYS A 71 -8.69 11.21 16.12
C LYS A 71 -7.90 9.98 15.66
N LYS A 72 -7.52 9.95 14.39
CA LYS A 72 -6.66 8.91 13.79
C LYS A 72 -5.84 9.50 12.67
N LEU A 73 -4.65 8.95 12.45
CA LEU A 73 -3.77 9.31 11.34
C LEU A 73 -3.03 8.07 10.87
N ASP A 74 -3.18 7.72 9.60
CA ASP A 74 -2.29 6.78 8.90
C ASP A 74 -1.28 7.55 8.08
N SER A 75 0.02 7.26 8.27
CA SER A 75 1.09 8.01 7.66
C SER A 75 2.25 7.09 7.30
N SER A 76 3.18 7.58 6.52
CA SER A 76 4.46 6.93 6.26
C SER A 76 5.61 7.79 6.74
N TYR A 77 6.68 7.14 7.17
CA TYR A 77 7.91 7.75 7.62
C TYR A 77 9.10 6.95 7.05
N GLU A 78 10.23 7.60 6.85
CA GLU A 78 11.45 6.93 6.41
C GLU A 78 12.58 7.21 7.39
N PHE A 79 13.16 6.17 7.92
CA PHE A 79 14.27 6.26 8.88
C PHE A 79 15.42 5.35 8.44
N GLU A 80 16.59 5.94 8.19
CA GLU A 80 17.81 5.24 7.76
C GLU A 80 17.56 4.23 6.60
N GLY A 81 16.75 4.65 5.61
CA GLY A 81 16.41 3.83 4.45
C GLY A 81 15.36 2.74 4.71
N THR A 82 14.85 2.64 5.94
CA THR A 82 13.73 1.77 6.29
C THR A 82 12.42 2.54 6.21
N ARG A 83 11.48 2.04 5.42
CA ARG A 83 10.13 2.60 5.33
C ARG A 83 9.30 2.12 6.52
N ILE A 84 8.55 3.02 7.12
CA ILE A 84 7.74 2.77 8.32
C ILE A 84 6.33 3.29 8.07
N ARG A 85 5.32 2.43 8.23
CA ARG A 85 3.93 2.88 8.31
C ARG A 85 3.67 3.33 9.74
N VAL A 86 3.14 4.53 9.88
CA VAL A 86 2.81 5.17 11.15
C VAL A 86 1.30 5.20 11.28
N ASN A 87 0.75 4.54 12.29
CA ASN A 87 -0.65 4.69 12.68
C ASN A 87 -0.69 5.39 14.04
N ILE A 88 -1.42 6.48 14.11
CA ILE A 88 -1.67 7.22 15.34
C ILE A 88 -3.17 7.20 15.58
N SER A 89 -3.57 6.83 16.79
CA SER A 89 -4.95 6.85 17.27
C SER A 89 -5.01 7.47 18.66
N VAL A 90 -6.19 7.55 19.27
CA VAL A 90 -6.37 8.09 20.63
C VAL A 90 -6.97 7.02 21.53
N SER A 91 -6.43 6.88 22.73
CA SER A 91 -7.01 6.11 23.83
C SER A 91 -6.81 6.92 25.12
N ASP A 92 -7.87 7.08 25.92
CA ASP A 92 -7.86 7.87 27.16
C ASP A 92 -7.27 9.28 26.98
N ASP A 93 -7.68 9.96 25.89
CA ASP A 93 -7.22 11.29 25.48
C ASP A 93 -5.73 11.40 25.13
N LEU A 94 -4.98 10.31 25.14
CA LEU A 94 -3.58 10.26 24.77
C LEU A 94 -3.36 9.66 23.38
N PRO A 95 -2.35 10.14 22.62
CA PRO A 95 -1.95 9.47 21.39
C PRO A 95 -1.47 8.04 21.68
N VAL A 96 -1.86 7.11 20.80
CA VAL A 96 -1.32 5.75 20.74
C VAL A 96 -0.66 5.59 19.39
N VAL A 97 0.60 5.23 19.36
CA VAL A 97 1.38 5.15 18.12
C VAL A 97 1.82 3.71 17.87
N VAL A 98 1.42 3.19 16.72
CA VAL A 98 1.86 1.88 16.23
C VAL A 98 2.64 2.08 14.94
N LEU A 99 3.88 1.62 14.92
CA LEU A 99 4.76 1.71 13.77
C LEU A 99 4.96 0.33 13.18
N ARG A 100 4.73 0.17 11.87
CA ARG A 100 5.05 -1.06 11.15
C ARG A 100 6.28 -0.87 10.28
N LEU A 101 7.31 -1.67 10.52
CA LEU A 101 8.51 -1.69 9.69
C LEU A 101 8.22 -2.42 8.38
N ILE A 102 8.43 -1.74 7.27
CA ILE A 102 8.24 -2.31 5.93
C ILE A 102 9.60 -2.83 5.46
N LYS A 103 9.66 -4.14 5.19
CA LYS A 103 10.90 -4.76 4.72
C LYS A 103 11.30 -4.17 3.37
N SER A 104 12.43 -3.50 3.32
CA SER A 104 12.90 -2.77 2.14
C SER A 104 13.44 -3.67 1.02
N LYS A 105 13.78 -4.93 1.31
CA LYS A 105 14.32 -5.84 0.31
C LYS A 105 13.20 -6.52 -0.47
N LEU A 106 13.00 -6.05 -1.70
CA LEU A 106 12.09 -6.69 -2.63
C LEU A 106 12.70 -8.00 -3.15
N PRO A 107 12.01 -9.15 -3.01
CA PRO A 107 12.46 -10.40 -3.61
C PRO A 107 12.43 -10.31 -5.14
N LYS A 108 13.28 -11.08 -5.82
CA LYS A 108 13.20 -11.23 -7.27
C LYS A 108 11.93 -12.00 -7.65
N TYR A 109 11.43 -11.73 -8.85
CA TYR A 109 10.22 -12.40 -9.35
C TYR A 109 10.31 -13.93 -9.29
N GLU A 110 11.47 -14.49 -9.66
CA GLU A 110 11.75 -15.94 -9.68
C GLU A 110 11.66 -16.59 -8.30
N GLU A 111 11.91 -15.82 -7.24
CA GLU A 111 11.88 -16.31 -5.85
C GLU A 111 10.44 -16.45 -5.32
N LEU A 112 9.46 -15.84 -6.01
CA LEU A 112 8.07 -15.80 -5.54
C LEU A 112 7.24 -17.04 -5.90
N GLY A 113 7.73 -17.89 -6.81
CA GLY A 113 6.98 -19.05 -7.29
C GLY A 113 5.72 -18.68 -8.08
N VAL A 114 5.65 -17.44 -8.59
CA VAL A 114 4.53 -16.98 -9.42
C VAL A 114 4.71 -17.47 -10.86
N PRO A 115 3.67 -18.02 -11.52
CA PRO A 115 3.79 -18.54 -12.87
C PRO A 115 4.22 -17.51 -13.91
N ASP A 116 5.08 -17.87 -14.85
CA ASP A 116 5.59 -16.97 -15.91
C ASP A 116 4.52 -16.30 -16.76
N ILE A 117 3.32 -16.87 -16.85
CA ILE A 117 2.21 -16.22 -17.54
C ILE A 117 1.88 -14.86 -16.95
N VAL A 118 2.02 -14.70 -15.63
CA VAL A 118 1.74 -13.41 -14.95
C VAL A 118 2.72 -12.36 -15.42
N ARG A 119 4.03 -12.69 -15.49
CA ARG A 119 5.08 -11.80 -16.03
C ARG A 119 4.79 -11.40 -17.48
N ARG A 120 4.44 -12.38 -18.33
CA ARG A 120 4.12 -12.11 -19.75
C ARG A 120 2.90 -11.20 -19.93
N MET A 121 1.94 -11.25 -19.00
CA MET A 121 0.77 -10.37 -19.06
C MET A 121 1.10 -8.91 -18.72
N MET A 122 2.23 -8.63 -18.07
CA MET A 122 2.68 -7.25 -17.80
C MET A 122 3.10 -6.51 -19.08
N SER A 123 3.43 -7.22 -20.15
CA SER A 123 3.80 -6.63 -21.46
C SER A 123 2.59 -6.43 -22.38
N GLN A 124 1.35 -6.64 -21.90
CA GLN A 124 0.15 -6.31 -22.68
C GLN A 124 0.08 -4.81 -22.92
N PRO A 125 -0.35 -4.35 -24.12
CA PRO A 125 -0.44 -2.93 -24.41
C PRO A 125 -1.55 -2.24 -23.59
N GLN A 126 -2.64 -2.97 -23.29
CA GLN A 126 -3.81 -2.45 -22.59
C GLN A 126 -4.61 -3.56 -21.94
N GLY A 127 -5.47 -3.20 -21.01
CA GLY A 127 -6.42 -4.08 -20.35
C GLY A 127 -6.32 -4.03 -18.84
N LEU A 128 -7.01 -4.96 -18.18
CA LEU A 128 -7.12 -5.03 -16.73
C LEU A 128 -6.50 -6.33 -16.21
N ILE A 129 -5.59 -6.22 -15.26
CA ILE A 129 -5.00 -7.34 -14.51
C ILE A 129 -5.37 -7.16 -13.04
N LEU A 130 -5.80 -8.22 -12.38
CA LEU A 130 -6.18 -8.18 -10.96
C LEU A 130 -5.34 -9.16 -10.14
N VAL A 131 -4.71 -8.66 -9.08
CA VAL A 131 -4.01 -9.47 -8.09
C VAL A 131 -4.85 -9.50 -6.81
N THR A 132 -5.33 -10.67 -6.43
CA THR A 132 -6.30 -10.81 -5.35
C THR A 132 -5.83 -11.76 -4.26
N GLY A 133 -6.40 -11.64 -3.08
CA GLY A 133 -6.07 -12.47 -1.93
C GLY A 133 -6.30 -11.75 -0.61
N LYS A 134 -6.28 -12.48 0.48
CA LYS A 134 -6.44 -11.92 1.84
C LYS A 134 -5.31 -10.93 2.16
N THR A 135 -5.51 -10.11 3.18
CA THR A 135 -4.43 -9.32 3.77
C THR A 135 -3.26 -10.21 4.15
N ASN A 136 -2.04 -9.76 3.92
CA ASN A 136 -0.80 -10.51 4.15
C ASN A 136 -0.66 -11.79 3.29
N SER A 137 -1.30 -11.86 2.12
CA SER A 137 -1.10 -12.96 1.16
C SER A 137 0.06 -12.72 0.18
N GLY A 138 0.78 -11.62 0.31
CA GLY A 138 1.92 -11.27 -0.55
C GLY A 138 1.56 -10.50 -1.83
N LYS A 139 0.34 -9.97 -1.98
CA LYS A 139 -0.09 -9.21 -3.16
C LYS A 139 0.86 -8.04 -3.49
N THR A 140 1.12 -7.18 -2.50
CA THR A 140 2.01 -6.02 -2.66
C THR A 140 3.42 -6.45 -3.05
N THR A 141 3.95 -7.50 -2.45
CA THR A 141 5.27 -8.03 -2.79
C THR A 141 5.33 -8.54 -4.22
N THR A 142 4.33 -9.33 -4.65
CA THR A 142 4.24 -9.85 -6.02
C THR A 142 4.12 -8.71 -7.03
N LEU A 143 3.26 -7.74 -6.75
CA LEU A 143 3.04 -6.59 -7.62
C LEU A 143 4.31 -5.76 -7.78
N ASN A 144 4.99 -5.44 -6.68
CA ASN A 144 6.23 -4.68 -6.72
C ASN A 144 7.38 -5.44 -7.40
N ALA A 145 7.45 -6.77 -7.26
CA ALA A 145 8.40 -7.58 -8.02
C ALA A 145 8.13 -7.55 -9.53
N LEU A 146 6.86 -7.58 -9.95
CA LEU A 146 6.45 -7.41 -11.34
C LEU A 146 6.79 -6.02 -11.89
N ILE A 147 6.54 -4.97 -11.10
CA ILE A 147 6.92 -3.59 -11.45
C ILE A 147 8.43 -3.51 -11.67
N ASN A 148 9.21 -4.08 -10.76
CA ASN A 148 10.67 -4.07 -10.88
C ASN A 148 11.16 -4.83 -12.11
N GLU A 149 10.52 -5.94 -12.47
CA GLU A 149 10.80 -6.72 -13.67
C GLU A 149 10.58 -5.88 -14.95
N VAL A 150 9.44 -5.17 -15.04
CA VAL A 150 9.18 -4.24 -16.14
C VAL A 150 10.21 -3.11 -16.16
N ASN A 151 10.53 -2.53 -15.00
CA ASN A 151 11.49 -1.46 -14.84
C ASN A 151 12.90 -1.84 -15.31
N GLU A 152 13.30 -3.09 -15.16
CA GLU A 152 14.60 -3.58 -15.61
C GLU A 152 14.65 -3.88 -17.12
N ASN A 153 13.52 -4.28 -17.68
CA ASN A 153 13.51 -4.87 -19.03
C ASN A 153 12.82 -4.01 -20.08
N GLU A 154 11.87 -3.15 -19.73
CA GLU A 154 11.03 -2.39 -20.66
C GLU A 154 11.15 -0.87 -20.47
N ASN A 155 10.90 -0.11 -21.54
CA ASN A 155 10.84 1.35 -21.54
C ASN A 155 9.38 1.77 -21.39
N LYS A 156 8.89 1.88 -20.16
CA LYS A 156 7.50 2.21 -19.84
C LYS A 156 7.43 3.36 -18.83
N LYS A 157 6.35 4.12 -18.87
CA LYS A 157 5.99 5.00 -17.77
C LYS A 157 4.96 4.32 -16.88
N ILE A 158 5.36 4.05 -15.65
CA ILE A 158 4.55 3.35 -14.64
C ILE A 158 4.11 4.37 -13.59
N LEU A 159 2.82 4.52 -13.39
CA LEU A 159 2.25 5.27 -12.29
C LEU A 159 1.69 4.29 -11.25
N SER A 160 2.08 4.44 -9.99
CA SER A 160 1.55 3.64 -8.89
C SER A 160 0.83 4.53 -7.89
N LEU A 161 -0.38 4.12 -7.51
CA LEU A 161 -1.21 4.73 -6.48
C LEU A 161 -1.29 3.76 -5.30
N GLU A 162 -0.72 4.11 -4.16
CA GLU A 162 -0.54 3.21 -3.02
C GLU A 162 -0.92 3.88 -1.69
N SER A 163 -1.34 3.11 -0.70
CA SER A 163 -1.64 3.64 0.64
C SER A 163 -1.19 2.66 1.74
N PRO A 164 0.04 2.84 2.29
CA PRO A 164 1.13 3.70 1.82
C PRO A 164 1.96 3.06 0.70
N VAL A 165 2.94 3.81 0.15
CA VAL A 165 4.00 3.23 -0.70
C VAL A 165 4.88 2.34 0.17
N GLU A 166 4.88 1.02 -0.07
CA GLU A 166 5.67 0.05 0.71
C GLU A 166 7.11 -0.08 0.18
N TYR A 167 7.28 -0.20 -1.14
CA TYR A 167 8.58 -0.35 -1.78
C TYR A 167 8.87 0.83 -2.68
N LYS A 168 9.98 1.52 -2.47
CA LYS A 168 10.42 2.59 -3.38
C LYS A 168 11.26 2.03 -4.52
N HIS A 169 10.83 2.28 -5.74
CA HIS A 169 11.54 1.90 -6.95
C HIS A 169 12.48 3.02 -7.42
N LYS A 170 13.70 2.64 -7.80
CA LYS A 170 14.59 3.53 -8.56
C LYS A 170 14.35 3.31 -10.05
N CYS A 171 14.14 4.37 -10.80
CA CYS A 171 14.01 4.28 -12.27
C CYS A 171 15.25 3.63 -12.87
N LYS A 172 15.04 2.67 -13.78
CA LYS A 172 16.08 1.99 -14.58
C LYS A 172 15.82 2.23 -16.07
N LYS A 173 15.21 1.27 -16.77
CA LYS A 173 14.73 1.49 -18.16
C LYS A 173 13.39 2.22 -18.17
N SER A 174 12.53 1.94 -17.20
CA SER A 174 11.24 2.61 -17.06
C SER A 174 11.31 3.84 -16.17
N ILE A 175 10.36 4.75 -16.35
CA ILE A 175 10.08 5.86 -15.43
C ILE A 175 8.99 5.40 -14.47
N ILE A 176 9.25 5.43 -13.18
CA ILE A 176 8.27 5.06 -12.15
C ILE A 176 7.94 6.27 -11.31
N VAL A 177 6.65 6.57 -11.23
CA VAL A 177 6.09 7.60 -10.34
C VAL A 177 5.18 6.91 -9.34
N GLN A 178 5.50 6.98 -8.06
CA GLN A 178 4.72 6.40 -6.97
C GLN A 178 4.06 7.52 -6.18
N LYS A 179 2.74 7.47 -6.06
CA LYS A 179 1.94 8.45 -5.32
C LYS A 179 1.27 7.78 -4.12
N GLU A 180 1.40 8.42 -2.96
CA GLU A 180 0.62 8.01 -1.79
C GLU A 180 -0.80 8.57 -1.86
N VAL A 181 -1.77 7.69 -1.65
CA VAL A 181 -3.19 8.02 -1.61
C VAL A 181 -3.64 8.26 -0.18
N GLY A 182 -4.33 9.35 0.05
CA GLY A 182 -4.90 9.72 1.34
C GLY A 182 -4.97 11.22 1.55
N ILE A 183 -5.65 11.64 2.61
CA ILE A 183 -5.78 13.05 2.97
C ILE A 183 -4.40 13.61 3.33
N GLY A 184 -4.03 14.79 2.79
CA GLY A 184 -2.70 15.39 2.99
C GLY A 184 -1.56 14.60 2.34
N ARG A 185 -1.85 13.84 1.26
CA ARG A 185 -0.91 13.04 0.48
C ARG A 185 -0.84 13.54 -0.96
N ASP A 186 -0.12 12.78 -1.80
CA ASP A 186 0.09 13.09 -3.22
C ASP A 186 -1.21 13.11 -4.03
N CYS A 187 -2.23 12.35 -3.62
CA CYS A 187 -3.58 12.43 -4.13
C CYS A 187 -4.63 12.05 -3.06
N PRO A 188 -5.82 12.66 -3.06
CA PRO A 188 -6.80 12.50 -1.98
C PRO A 188 -7.39 11.08 -1.91
N ASP A 189 -7.66 10.48 -3.06
CA ASP A 189 -8.28 9.17 -3.21
C ASP A 189 -7.83 8.46 -4.48
N TYR A 190 -8.13 7.16 -4.59
CA TYR A 190 -7.73 6.34 -5.74
C TYR A 190 -8.41 6.79 -7.03
N SER A 191 -9.71 7.11 -7.01
CA SER A 191 -10.47 7.51 -8.20
C SER A 191 -9.89 8.77 -8.83
N SER A 192 -9.59 9.79 -8.02
CA SER A 192 -8.95 11.04 -8.47
C SER A 192 -7.55 10.79 -9.05
N GLY A 193 -6.76 9.94 -8.38
CA GLY A 193 -5.43 9.56 -8.86
C GLY A 193 -5.47 8.84 -10.21
N VAL A 194 -6.41 7.91 -10.39
CA VAL A 194 -6.62 7.18 -11.65
C VAL A 194 -7.04 8.14 -12.78
N LYS A 195 -8.03 8.99 -12.55
CA LYS A 195 -8.48 9.99 -13.54
C LYS A 195 -7.35 10.94 -13.97
N ASN A 196 -6.43 11.27 -13.06
CA ASN A 196 -5.30 12.13 -13.39
C ASN A 196 -4.23 11.40 -14.23
N CYS A 197 -4.10 10.08 -14.10
CA CYS A 197 -3.18 9.24 -14.87
C CYS A 197 -3.30 9.46 -16.39
N LEU A 198 -4.52 9.63 -16.92
CA LEU A 198 -4.79 9.88 -18.33
C LEU A 198 -4.12 11.16 -18.87
N ARG A 199 -3.67 12.06 -17.98
CA ARG A 199 -2.96 13.31 -18.35
C ARG A 199 -1.45 13.22 -18.10
N GLU A 200 -0.98 12.11 -17.57
CA GLU A 200 0.41 11.93 -17.15
C GLU A 200 1.23 11.04 -18.09
N ASP A 201 0.73 10.75 -19.29
CA ASP A 201 1.42 9.91 -20.29
C ASP A 201 1.85 8.55 -19.69
N CYS A 202 0.90 7.84 -19.09
CA CYS A 202 1.13 6.62 -18.36
C CYS A 202 0.90 5.39 -19.25
N ASP A 203 1.84 4.46 -19.34
CA ASP A 203 1.65 3.17 -20.03
C ASP A 203 0.99 2.14 -19.11
N ILE A 204 1.44 2.10 -17.83
CA ILE A 204 1.00 1.13 -16.84
C ILE A 204 0.54 1.87 -15.59
N LEU A 205 -0.71 1.67 -15.21
CA LEU A 205 -1.29 2.18 -13.98
C LEU A 205 -1.41 1.06 -12.94
N ILE A 206 -0.86 1.29 -11.75
CA ILE A 206 -0.99 0.41 -10.60
C ILE A 206 -1.97 1.03 -9.61
N ILE A 207 -3.01 0.30 -9.25
CA ILE A 207 -3.99 0.71 -8.23
C ILE A 207 -3.81 -0.22 -7.03
N GLY A 208 -3.26 0.32 -5.94
CA GLY A 208 -2.94 -0.43 -4.72
C GLY A 208 -4.14 -1.21 -4.20
N GLU A 209 -5.33 -0.62 -4.25
CA GLU A 209 -6.58 -1.31 -3.90
C GLU A 209 -7.81 -0.70 -4.59
N ILE A 210 -8.70 -1.56 -5.09
CA ILE A 210 -10.01 -1.19 -5.61
C ILE A 210 -11.07 -1.60 -4.58
N ARG A 211 -11.66 -0.61 -3.89
CA ARG A 211 -12.61 -0.83 -2.79
C ARG A 211 -14.06 -0.47 -3.16
N ASP A 212 -14.23 0.41 -4.11
CA ASP A 212 -15.50 1.06 -4.42
C ASP A 212 -15.76 1.13 -5.93
N ARG A 213 -16.99 1.51 -6.26
CA ARG A 213 -17.47 1.66 -7.64
C ARG A 213 -16.70 2.74 -8.39
N GLU A 214 -16.43 3.88 -7.75
CA GLU A 214 -15.79 5.02 -8.43
C GLU A 214 -14.36 4.68 -8.89
N THR A 215 -13.60 3.99 -8.05
CA THR A 215 -12.25 3.50 -8.39
C THR A 215 -12.33 2.45 -9.51
N MET A 216 -13.34 1.56 -9.47
CA MET A 216 -13.54 0.55 -10.51
C MET A 216 -13.92 1.18 -11.84
N ASP A 217 -14.84 2.14 -11.87
CA ASP A 217 -15.23 2.88 -13.08
C ASP A 217 -14.01 3.55 -13.71
N ALA A 218 -13.22 4.28 -12.91
CA ALA A 218 -12.01 4.93 -13.38
C ALA A 218 -10.96 3.94 -13.92
N ALA A 219 -10.82 2.76 -13.29
CA ALA A 219 -9.93 1.70 -13.74
C ALA A 219 -10.36 1.12 -15.10
N ILE A 220 -11.66 0.88 -15.29
CA ILE A 220 -12.24 0.40 -16.55
C ILE A 220 -12.04 1.45 -17.65
N GLU A 221 -12.40 2.72 -17.41
CA GLU A 221 -12.22 3.82 -18.38
C GLU A 221 -10.76 3.96 -18.81
N THR A 222 -9.81 3.84 -17.86
CA THR A 222 -8.38 3.91 -18.16
C THR A 222 -7.92 2.72 -19.01
N ALA A 223 -8.42 1.51 -18.74
CA ALA A 223 -8.12 0.33 -19.53
C ALA A 223 -8.73 0.41 -20.95
N GLU A 224 -9.93 0.98 -21.10
CA GLU A 224 -10.57 1.25 -22.42
C GLU A 224 -9.80 2.31 -23.22
N ALA A 225 -9.23 3.30 -22.53
CA ALA A 225 -8.43 4.35 -23.16
C ALA A 225 -7.08 3.88 -23.70
N GLY A 226 -6.72 2.60 -23.52
CA GLY A 226 -5.52 2.00 -24.10
C GLY A 226 -4.37 1.78 -23.12
N HIS A 227 -4.60 1.86 -21.82
CA HIS A 227 -3.59 1.67 -20.78
C HIS A 227 -3.66 0.27 -20.17
N LEU A 228 -2.54 -0.24 -19.68
CA LEU A 228 -2.52 -1.44 -18.86
C LEU A 228 -2.79 -1.05 -17.39
N VAL A 229 -3.91 -1.49 -16.85
CA VAL A 229 -4.30 -1.23 -15.45
C VAL A 229 -4.12 -2.49 -14.62
N ILE A 230 -3.43 -2.37 -13.49
CA ILE A 230 -3.21 -3.47 -12.56
C ILE A 230 -3.76 -3.06 -11.21
N GLY A 231 -4.77 -3.76 -10.73
CA GLY A 231 -5.43 -3.46 -9.45
C GLY A 231 -5.34 -4.61 -8.47
N THR A 232 -5.57 -4.32 -7.17
CA THR A 232 -5.74 -5.38 -6.17
C THR A 232 -7.13 -5.36 -5.55
N LEU A 233 -7.60 -6.56 -5.18
CA LEU A 233 -8.83 -6.75 -4.41
C LEU A 233 -8.59 -7.77 -3.27
N HIS A 234 -9.46 -7.73 -2.26
CA HIS A 234 -9.41 -8.64 -1.10
C HIS A 234 -10.37 -9.84 -1.24
N THR A 235 -10.43 -10.44 -2.43
CA THR A 235 -11.23 -11.64 -2.72
C THR A 235 -10.40 -12.92 -2.58
N LYS A 236 -11.07 -14.06 -2.37
CA LYS A 236 -10.42 -15.34 -2.04
C LYS A 236 -10.19 -16.24 -3.26
N SER A 237 -10.83 -15.93 -4.39
CA SER A 237 -10.75 -16.69 -5.63
C SER A 237 -10.98 -15.81 -6.85
N CYS A 238 -10.62 -16.31 -8.05
CA CYS A 238 -10.87 -15.60 -9.30
C CYS A 238 -12.37 -15.41 -9.56
N ALA A 239 -13.20 -16.41 -9.26
CA ALA A 239 -14.66 -16.31 -9.41
C ALA A 239 -15.24 -15.23 -8.50
N GLU A 240 -14.89 -15.24 -7.20
CA GLU A 240 -15.30 -14.20 -6.25
C GLU A 240 -14.85 -12.80 -6.68
N THR A 241 -13.70 -12.70 -7.37
CA THR A 241 -13.20 -11.41 -7.88
C THR A 241 -14.14 -10.86 -8.96
N ILE A 242 -14.55 -11.69 -9.91
CA ILE A 242 -15.49 -11.30 -10.97
C ILE A 242 -16.84 -10.92 -10.37
N ASP A 243 -17.36 -11.72 -9.45
CA ASP A 243 -18.61 -11.43 -8.75
C ASP A 243 -18.52 -10.09 -7.98
N ARG A 244 -17.40 -9.84 -7.32
CA ARG A 244 -17.16 -8.59 -6.58
C ARG A 244 -17.15 -7.37 -7.51
N MET A 245 -16.50 -7.46 -8.66
CA MET A 245 -16.49 -6.40 -9.66
C MET A 245 -17.91 -6.09 -10.15
N ILE A 246 -18.70 -7.12 -10.45
CA ILE A 246 -20.08 -6.95 -10.91
C ILE A 246 -20.96 -6.36 -9.81
N ASN A 247 -20.75 -6.77 -8.56
CA ASN A 247 -21.55 -6.34 -7.41
C ASN A 247 -21.24 -4.91 -6.92
N PHE A 248 -20.24 -4.23 -7.47
CA PHE A 248 -20.11 -2.78 -7.30
C PHE A 248 -21.23 -2.00 -7.99
N TYR A 249 -21.98 -2.64 -8.91
CA TYR A 249 -22.98 -2.00 -9.78
C TYR A 249 -24.39 -2.47 -9.49
N ASP A 250 -25.33 -1.55 -9.72
CA ASP A 250 -26.75 -1.87 -9.66
C ASP A 250 -27.12 -2.92 -10.73
N ILE A 251 -28.18 -3.69 -10.46
CA ILE A 251 -28.64 -4.78 -11.34
C ILE A 251 -28.81 -4.31 -12.80
N ARG A 252 -29.25 -3.07 -13.00
CA ARG A 252 -29.47 -2.48 -14.34
C ARG A 252 -28.18 -2.33 -15.14
N ASP A 253 -27.07 -2.02 -14.47
CA ASP A 253 -25.76 -1.76 -15.08
C ASP A 253 -24.94 -3.04 -15.25
N GLN A 254 -25.24 -4.10 -14.48
CA GLN A 254 -24.43 -5.30 -14.41
C GLN A 254 -24.21 -6.00 -15.77
N GLN A 255 -25.21 -5.94 -16.67
CA GLN A 255 -25.04 -6.57 -17.99
C GLN A 255 -23.99 -5.83 -18.83
N THR A 256 -23.99 -4.50 -18.82
CA THR A 256 -23.00 -3.68 -19.50
C THR A 256 -21.60 -3.93 -18.93
N ILE A 257 -21.50 -3.94 -17.61
CA ILE A 257 -20.23 -4.16 -16.90
C ILE A 257 -19.67 -5.56 -17.21
N LYS A 258 -20.48 -6.60 -17.30
CA LYS A 258 -20.04 -7.94 -17.72
C LYS A 258 -19.38 -7.94 -19.10
N TYR A 259 -19.93 -7.20 -20.05
CA TYR A 259 -19.32 -7.05 -21.38
C TYR A 259 -17.97 -6.32 -21.32
N LEU A 260 -17.91 -5.21 -20.57
CA LEU A 260 -16.67 -4.45 -20.38
C LEU A 260 -15.58 -5.29 -19.71
N ILE A 261 -15.91 -5.98 -18.62
CA ILE A 261 -14.98 -6.87 -17.94
C ILE A 261 -14.50 -7.97 -18.91
N ALA A 262 -15.41 -8.60 -19.67
CA ALA A 262 -15.05 -9.66 -20.60
C ALA A 262 -14.10 -9.19 -21.72
N SER A 263 -14.18 -7.93 -22.14
CA SER A 263 -13.29 -7.36 -23.16
C SER A 263 -11.93 -6.94 -22.63
N LEU A 264 -11.89 -6.42 -21.41
CA LEU A 264 -10.70 -5.78 -20.83
C LEU A 264 -9.88 -6.68 -19.92
N LEU A 265 -10.54 -7.60 -19.18
CA LEU A 265 -9.87 -8.45 -18.19
C LEU A 265 -8.92 -9.44 -18.89
N LYS A 266 -7.62 -9.29 -18.63
CA LYS A 266 -6.58 -10.15 -19.19
C LYS A 266 -6.19 -11.27 -18.24
N LEU A 267 -6.18 -11.00 -16.92
CA LEU A 267 -5.73 -11.96 -15.93
C LEU A 267 -6.30 -11.65 -14.55
N VAL A 268 -6.62 -12.70 -13.80
CA VAL A 268 -6.86 -12.64 -12.35
C VAL A 268 -5.89 -13.61 -11.68
N VAL A 269 -5.07 -13.08 -10.76
CA VAL A 269 -4.16 -13.87 -9.92
C VAL A 269 -4.71 -13.92 -8.50
N SER A 270 -5.18 -15.08 -8.07
CA SER A 270 -5.64 -15.26 -6.69
C SER A 270 -4.54 -15.90 -5.84
N GLN A 271 -4.01 -15.14 -4.89
CA GLN A 271 -2.79 -15.48 -4.15
C GLN A 271 -3.07 -15.90 -2.70
N ARG A 272 -2.38 -16.95 -2.26
CA ARG A 272 -2.37 -17.42 -0.88
C ARG A 272 -0.95 -17.80 -0.49
N LEU A 273 -0.54 -17.47 0.74
CA LEU A 273 0.67 -18.02 1.34
C LEU A 273 0.30 -19.28 2.11
N LEU A 274 0.96 -20.38 1.77
CA LEU A 274 0.90 -21.63 2.52
C LEU A 274 1.98 -21.62 3.59
N LYS A 275 1.72 -22.29 4.72
CA LYS A 275 2.69 -22.48 5.80
C LYS A 275 3.64 -23.58 5.45
#